data_b329d3cb9d151351341534ae82149535
#
_entry.id   b329d3cb9d151351341534ae82149535
#
_cell.length_a   1.000
_cell.length_b   1.000
_cell.length_c   1.000
_cell.angle_alpha   90.00
_cell.angle_beta   90.00
_cell.angle_gamma   90.00
#
_symmetry.space_group_name_H-M   'P 1'
#
loop_
_entity.id
_entity.type
_entity.pdbx_description
1 polymer ?
#
loop_
_entity_poly.entity_id
_entity_poly.type
_entity_poly.pdbx_seq_one_letter_code
_entity_poly.pdbx_strand_id
1 'polypeptide(L)'
;MRKLFSTRFLLATVVLIAAAFMAVGHFAKASAQSAGSDKPFVIEYYYKTKWGHADEFIALFRKNHYPVLKKQVEMGRLLKVTAVAPVYHTTEDGRWDYRVTIVYKNAAIANDGYDSVPLLKQLFPDQDTFKKEEQRRFEILDAHWDLPIKDVDLEAK
;
A
#
# COMPACT_ATOMS: atom_id res chain seq x y z
N MET A 1 20.77 50.71 54.92
CA MET A 1 21.08 50.56 53.48
C MET A 1 20.76 49.11 53.05
N ARG A 2 19.60 48.91 52.43
CA ARG A 2 19.14 47.59 51.94
C ARG A 2 19.60 47.47 50.47
N LYS A 3 20.47 46.49 50.18
CA LYS A 3 20.87 46.17 48.81
C LYS A 3 19.74 45.42 48.10
N LEU A 4 19.14 46.05 47.10
CA LEU A 4 18.26 45.40 46.13
C LEU A 4 19.13 44.49 45.20
N PHE A 5 19.12 43.19 45.44
CA PHE A 5 19.66 42.22 44.50
C PHE A 5 18.64 42.02 43.37
N SER A 6 19.12 42.27 42.17
CA SER A 6 18.37 42.37 40.92
C SER A 6 17.70 41.05 40.53
N THR A 7 16.39 41.05 40.51
CA THR A 7 15.50 39.97 40.04
C THR A 7 15.69 39.64 38.52
N ARG A 8 16.55 40.42 37.85
CA ARG A 8 16.78 40.25 36.41
C ARG A 8 17.74 39.10 36.06
N PHE A 9 18.58 38.67 37.02
CA PHE A 9 19.51 37.55 36.76
C PHE A 9 18.87 36.17 36.90
N LEU A 10 17.79 36.01 37.68
CA LEU A 10 17.09 34.74 37.82
C LEU A 10 16.23 34.38 36.60
N LEU A 11 15.65 35.37 35.89
CA LEU A 11 14.86 35.11 34.71
C LEU A 11 15.67 34.66 33.47
N ALA A 12 16.92 35.14 33.36
CA ALA A 12 17.79 34.77 32.23
C ALA A 12 18.23 33.28 32.29
N THR A 13 18.47 32.77 33.53
CA THR A 13 18.92 31.39 33.73
C THR A 13 17.78 30.36 33.51
N VAL A 14 16.55 30.71 33.85
CA VAL A 14 15.39 29.80 33.64
C VAL A 14 15.04 29.71 32.17
N VAL A 15 15.16 30.77 31.39
CA VAL A 15 14.87 30.74 29.94
C VAL A 15 15.92 29.92 29.16
N LEU A 16 17.18 29.93 29.58
CA LEU A 16 18.24 29.12 28.94
C LEU A 16 18.10 27.63 29.20
N ILE A 17 17.59 27.23 30.39
CA ILE A 17 17.35 25.82 30.71
C ILE A 17 16.13 25.29 29.95
N ALA A 18 15.06 26.12 29.78
CA ALA A 18 13.88 25.73 29.02
C ALA A 18 14.17 25.57 27.51
N ALA A 19 15.08 26.37 26.94
CA ALA A 19 15.48 26.24 25.54
C ALA A 19 16.35 24.99 25.29
N ALA A 20 17.16 24.57 26.26
CA ALA A 20 17.96 23.32 26.14
C ALA A 20 17.11 22.06 26.20
N PHE A 21 15.98 22.05 26.96
CA PHE A 21 15.08 20.89 27.01
C PHE A 21 14.18 20.76 25.76
N MET A 22 13.89 21.84 25.04
CA MET A 22 13.15 21.77 23.76
C MET A 22 14.00 21.30 22.60
N ALA A 23 15.31 21.44 22.64
CA ALA A 23 16.20 20.97 21.57
C ALA A 23 16.44 19.44 21.60
N VAL A 24 16.32 18.78 22.75
CA VAL A 24 16.53 17.34 22.88
C VAL A 24 15.29 16.53 22.42
N GLY A 25 14.09 17.13 22.45
CA GLY A 25 12.84 16.45 22.05
C GLY A 25 12.64 16.29 20.53
N HIS A 26 13.42 16.97 19.68
CA HIS A 26 13.25 16.94 18.23
C HIS A 26 14.19 15.96 17.49
N PHE A 27 15.19 15.40 18.16
CA PHE A 27 16.10 14.44 17.53
C PHE A 27 15.67 12.97 17.66
N ALA A 28 14.63 12.68 18.45
CA ALA A 28 14.19 11.28 18.67
C ALA A 28 13.12 10.80 17.67
N LYS A 29 12.65 11.62 16.73
CA LYS A 29 11.63 11.21 15.72
C LYS A 29 12.19 10.90 14.33
N ALA A 30 13.50 11.05 14.10
CA ALA A 30 14.09 10.83 12.78
C ALA A 30 14.72 9.44 12.58
N SER A 31 14.68 8.55 13.55
CA SER A 31 15.39 7.26 13.47
C SER A 31 14.51 6.01 13.48
N ALA A 32 13.20 6.16 13.34
CA ALA A 32 12.29 5.00 13.21
C ALA A 32 11.68 4.90 11.81
N GLN A 33 12.27 5.53 10.80
CA GLN A 33 12.04 5.12 9.42
C GLN A 33 12.91 3.88 9.23
N SER A 34 12.32 2.73 9.63
CA SER A 34 12.90 1.43 9.41
C SER A 34 13.47 1.41 8.00
N ALA A 35 14.75 1.10 7.86
CA ALA A 35 15.30 0.61 6.62
C ALA A 35 14.33 -0.50 6.16
N GLY A 36 13.40 -0.16 5.27
CA GLY A 36 12.48 -1.12 4.68
C GLY A 36 13.39 -2.20 4.13
N SER A 37 13.25 -3.40 4.62
CA SER A 37 14.09 -4.50 4.15
C SER A 37 13.98 -4.47 2.63
N ASP A 38 15.10 -4.53 1.90
CA ASP A 38 15.13 -4.63 0.43
C ASP A 38 14.50 -5.93 -0.07
N LYS A 39 13.87 -6.69 0.84
CA LYS A 39 13.18 -7.94 0.54
C LYS A 39 11.87 -7.66 -0.19
N PRO A 40 11.55 -8.49 -1.19
CA PRO A 40 10.27 -8.46 -1.84
C PRO A 40 9.11 -8.52 -0.83
N PHE A 41 8.06 -7.76 -1.12
CA PHE A 41 6.83 -7.75 -0.33
C PHE A 41 5.69 -8.30 -1.18
N VAL A 42 4.99 -9.31 -0.68
CA VAL A 42 4.00 -10.06 -1.45
C VAL A 42 2.61 -9.80 -0.90
N ILE A 43 1.68 -9.47 -1.79
CA ILE A 43 0.26 -9.36 -1.46
C ILE A 43 -0.53 -10.26 -2.41
N GLU A 44 -1.44 -11.04 -1.86
CA GLU A 44 -2.45 -11.78 -2.58
C GLU A 44 -3.78 -11.03 -2.55
N TYR A 45 -4.35 -10.80 -3.71
CA TYR A 45 -5.61 -10.09 -3.92
C TYR A 45 -6.66 -11.11 -4.33
N TYR A 46 -7.66 -11.31 -3.49
CA TYR A 46 -8.73 -12.28 -3.71
C TYR A 46 -10.00 -11.57 -4.15
N TYR A 47 -10.66 -12.12 -5.13
CA TYR A 47 -11.90 -11.58 -5.69
C TYR A 47 -12.96 -12.67 -5.69
N LYS A 48 -14.08 -12.41 -5.00
CA LYS A 48 -15.30 -13.20 -5.04
C LYS A 48 -16.31 -12.41 -5.85
N THR A 49 -16.76 -12.98 -6.97
CA THR A 49 -17.73 -12.36 -7.84
C THR A 49 -19.15 -12.85 -7.53
N LYS A 50 -20.15 -12.08 -7.93
CA LYS A 50 -21.52 -12.60 -7.99
C LYS A 50 -21.57 -13.81 -8.93
N TRP A 51 -22.43 -14.77 -8.61
CA TRP A 51 -22.55 -15.98 -9.43
C TRP A 51 -22.80 -15.65 -10.90
N GLY A 52 -22.05 -16.32 -11.79
CA GLY A 52 -22.12 -16.13 -13.24
C GLY A 52 -21.29 -14.96 -13.79
N HIS A 53 -20.60 -14.19 -12.95
CA HIS A 53 -19.85 -13.00 -13.38
C HIS A 53 -18.32 -13.16 -13.35
N ALA A 54 -17.78 -14.35 -13.06
CA ALA A 54 -16.34 -14.57 -12.97
C ALA A 54 -15.62 -14.24 -14.29
N ASP A 55 -16.12 -14.73 -15.41
CA ASP A 55 -15.52 -14.48 -16.73
C ASP A 55 -15.57 -13.00 -17.12
N GLU A 56 -16.68 -12.33 -16.84
CA GLU A 56 -16.83 -10.88 -17.06
C GLU A 56 -15.81 -10.10 -16.21
N PHE A 57 -15.67 -10.46 -14.94
CA PHE A 57 -14.69 -9.84 -14.05
C PHE A 57 -13.26 -10.00 -14.58
N ILE A 58 -12.88 -11.21 -14.97
CA ILE A 58 -11.55 -11.52 -15.49
C ILE A 58 -11.28 -10.77 -16.79
N ALA A 59 -12.28 -10.66 -17.67
CA ALA A 59 -12.15 -9.90 -18.91
C ALA A 59 -11.90 -8.41 -18.64
N LEU A 60 -12.68 -7.79 -17.74
CA LEU A 60 -12.51 -6.40 -17.34
C LEU A 60 -11.18 -6.17 -16.62
N PHE A 61 -10.77 -7.08 -15.74
CA PHE A 61 -9.46 -7.02 -15.07
C PHE A 61 -8.31 -7.03 -16.09
N ARG A 62 -8.34 -7.96 -17.05
CA ARG A 62 -7.34 -8.04 -18.12
C ARG A 62 -7.30 -6.81 -19.00
N LYS A 63 -8.46 -6.23 -19.28
CA LYS A 63 -8.57 -5.05 -20.14
C LYS A 63 -8.08 -3.78 -19.45
N ASN A 64 -8.51 -3.53 -18.21
CA ASN A 64 -8.38 -2.23 -17.57
C ASN A 64 -7.36 -2.20 -16.43
N HIS A 65 -7.21 -3.29 -15.67
CA HIS A 65 -6.35 -3.30 -14.47
C HIS A 65 -4.96 -3.88 -14.76
N TYR A 66 -4.90 -4.99 -15.49
CA TYR A 66 -3.61 -5.65 -15.77
C TYR A 66 -2.61 -4.77 -16.56
N PRO A 67 -3.01 -3.92 -17.54
CA PRO A 67 -2.07 -3.04 -18.23
C PRO A 67 -1.35 -2.07 -17.28
N VAL A 68 -2.03 -1.59 -16.24
CA VAL A 68 -1.46 -0.73 -15.20
C VAL A 68 -0.40 -1.47 -14.39
N LEU A 69 -0.72 -2.71 -13.98
CA LEU A 69 0.23 -3.56 -13.26
C LEU A 69 1.45 -3.91 -14.11
N LYS A 70 1.24 -4.22 -15.39
CA LYS A 70 2.32 -4.48 -16.35
C LYS A 70 3.27 -3.28 -16.48
N LYS A 71 2.74 -2.07 -16.55
CA LYS A 71 3.55 -0.84 -16.57
C LYS A 71 4.36 -0.67 -15.28
N GLN A 72 3.79 -0.97 -14.13
CA GLN A 72 4.51 -0.92 -12.87
C GLN A 72 5.64 -1.97 -12.78
N VAL A 73 5.49 -3.14 -13.44
CA VAL A 73 6.59 -4.10 -13.61
C VAL A 73 7.69 -3.51 -14.48
N GLU A 74 7.34 -2.91 -15.64
CA GLU A 74 8.30 -2.25 -16.54
C GLU A 74 9.05 -1.10 -15.83
N MET A 75 8.39 -0.40 -14.90
CA MET A 75 8.98 0.67 -14.07
C MET A 75 9.84 0.14 -12.91
N GLY A 76 9.90 -1.18 -12.69
CA GLY A 76 10.65 -1.79 -11.60
C GLY A 76 10.04 -1.59 -10.21
N ARG A 77 8.77 -1.16 -10.12
CA ARG A 77 8.02 -1.07 -8.86
C ARG A 77 7.53 -2.44 -8.40
N LEU A 78 7.06 -3.22 -9.35
CA LEU A 78 6.67 -4.62 -9.15
C LEU A 78 7.72 -5.54 -9.74
N LEU A 79 7.99 -6.65 -9.09
CA LEU A 79 8.88 -7.69 -9.58
C LEU A 79 8.11 -8.74 -10.40
N LYS A 80 6.88 -9.02 -10.00
CA LYS A 80 6.05 -10.06 -10.63
C LYS A 80 4.57 -9.83 -10.35
N VAL A 81 3.75 -10.17 -11.33
CA VAL A 81 2.29 -10.27 -11.20
C VAL A 81 1.88 -11.62 -11.77
N THR A 82 1.13 -12.41 -11.00
CA THR A 82 0.54 -13.66 -11.45
C THR A 82 -0.93 -13.71 -11.06
N ALA A 83 -1.71 -14.49 -11.79
CA ALA A 83 -3.12 -14.68 -11.48
C ALA A 83 -3.50 -16.14 -11.64
N VAL A 84 -4.44 -16.58 -10.83
CA VAL A 84 -5.02 -17.92 -10.88
C VAL A 84 -6.53 -17.85 -10.67
N ALA A 85 -7.24 -18.81 -11.23
CA ALA A 85 -8.64 -19.09 -10.94
C ALA A 85 -8.76 -20.54 -10.47
N PRO A 86 -9.67 -20.88 -9.54
CA PRO A 86 -9.89 -22.26 -9.13
C PRO A 86 -10.48 -23.07 -10.30
N VAL A 87 -10.08 -24.33 -10.40
CA VAL A 87 -10.65 -25.28 -11.38
C VAL A 87 -12.06 -25.69 -10.94
N TYR A 88 -12.27 -25.82 -9.64
CA TYR A 88 -13.57 -26.15 -9.03
C TYR A 88 -13.90 -25.11 -7.97
N HIS A 89 -15.19 -24.83 -7.81
CA HIS A 89 -15.65 -23.97 -6.71
C HIS A 89 -15.66 -24.74 -5.38
N THR A 90 -15.49 -24.03 -4.28
CA THR A 90 -15.66 -24.55 -2.91
C THR A 90 -17.03 -24.13 -2.36
N THR A 91 -17.22 -24.26 -1.04
CA THR A 91 -18.41 -23.76 -0.36
C THR A 91 -18.53 -22.24 -0.50
N GLU A 92 -19.75 -21.71 -0.39
CA GLU A 92 -20.00 -20.28 -0.56
C GLU A 92 -19.15 -19.40 0.38
N ASP A 93 -18.94 -19.85 1.63
CA ASP A 93 -18.16 -19.09 2.62
C ASP A 93 -16.66 -19.03 2.30
N GLY A 94 -16.12 -20.08 1.67
CA GLY A 94 -14.70 -20.17 1.30
C GLY A 94 -14.41 -19.81 -0.17
N ARG A 95 -15.43 -19.47 -0.96
CA ARG A 95 -15.31 -19.25 -2.39
C ARG A 95 -14.56 -17.97 -2.72
N TRP A 96 -13.65 -18.08 -3.65
CA TRP A 96 -13.10 -16.99 -4.44
C TRP A 96 -13.03 -17.45 -5.91
N ASP A 97 -13.10 -16.52 -6.85
CA ASP A 97 -13.18 -16.82 -8.28
C ASP A 97 -11.91 -16.40 -9.03
N TYR A 98 -11.16 -15.46 -8.46
CA TYR A 98 -9.93 -14.97 -9.06
C TYR A 98 -8.97 -14.51 -7.95
N ARG A 99 -7.69 -14.87 -8.08
CA ARG A 99 -6.64 -14.41 -7.18
C ARG A 99 -5.48 -13.85 -8.00
N VAL A 100 -5.01 -12.69 -7.63
CA VAL A 100 -3.82 -12.05 -8.19
C VAL A 100 -2.76 -11.98 -7.11
N THR A 101 -1.55 -12.44 -7.42
CA THR A 101 -0.39 -12.28 -6.53
C THR A 101 0.51 -11.21 -7.11
N ILE A 102 0.76 -10.16 -6.35
CA ILE A 102 1.67 -9.08 -6.70
C ILE A 102 2.90 -9.13 -5.79
N VAL A 103 4.07 -9.22 -6.41
CA VAL A 103 5.36 -9.15 -5.74
C VAL A 103 5.91 -7.74 -5.94
N TYR A 104 5.83 -6.92 -4.91
CA TYR A 104 6.40 -5.58 -4.87
C TYR A 104 7.91 -5.65 -4.65
N LYS A 105 8.64 -4.65 -5.13
CA LYS A 105 10.09 -4.53 -4.90
C LYS A 105 10.43 -4.61 -3.40
N ASN A 106 9.65 -3.93 -2.57
CA ASN A 106 9.72 -3.98 -1.10
C ASN A 106 8.44 -3.41 -0.48
N ALA A 107 8.32 -3.48 0.85
CA ALA A 107 7.18 -2.96 1.58
C ALA A 107 7.01 -1.43 1.46
N ALA A 108 8.10 -0.68 1.31
CA ALA A 108 8.03 0.77 1.14
C ALA A 108 7.32 1.12 -0.17
N ILE A 109 7.67 0.44 -1.27
CA ILE A 109 7.01 0.62 -2.58
C ILE A 109 5.54 0.19 -2.54
N ALA A 110 5.20 -0.86 -1.80
CA ALA A 110 3.81 -1.30 -1.68
C ALA A 110 2.91 -0.26 -0.96
N ASN A 111 3.51 0.58 -0.11
CA ASN A 111 2.79 1.52 0.77
C ASN A 111 3.12 3.00 0.48
N ASP A 112 3.74 3.33 -0.64
CA ASP A 112 4.20 4.70 -0.96
C ASP A 112 3.09 5.64 -1.48
N GLY A 113 1.87 5.14 -1.62
CA GLY A 113 0.76 5.93 -2.14
C GLY A 113 0.92 6.35 -3.60
N TYR A 114 1.52 5.50 -4.42
CA TYR A 114 1.77 5.78 -5.83
C TYR A 114 0.55 6.36 -6.57
N ASP A 115 0.69 7.57 -7.10
CA ASP A 115 -0.33 8.18 -7.95
C ASP A 115 -0.31 7.55 -9.35
N SER A 116 -1.30 6.70 -9.62
CA SER A 116 -1.48 6.04 -10.92
C SER A 116 -2.30 6.87 -11.93
N VAL A 117 -2.89 8.00 -11.53
CA VAL A 117 -3.77 8.81 -12.41
C VAL A 117 -3.11 9.22 -13.72
N PRO A 118 -1.86 9.72 -13.75
CA PRO A 118 -1.20 10.06 -15.02
C PRO A 118 -1.05 8.85 -15.95
N LEU A 119 -0.70 7.69 -15.38
CA LEU A 119 -0.56 6.44 -16.11
C LEU A 119 -1.91 5.95 -16.67
N LEU A 120 -2.98 6.05 -15.89
CA LEU A 120 -4.33 5.68 -16.32
C LEU A 120 -4.79 6.53 -17.50
N LYS A 121 -4.55 7.84 -17.48
CA LYS A 121 -4.88 8.73 -18.59
C LYS A 121 -4.10 8.41 -19.86
N GLN A 122 -2.84 7.99 -19.71
CA GLN A 122 -2.00 7.57 -20.84
C GLN A 122 -2.48 6.25 -21.45
N LEU A 123 -2.80 5.24 -20.61
CA LEU A 123 -3.20 3.91 -21.08
C LEU A 123 -4.62 3.87 -21.63
N PHE A 124 -5.50 4.71 -21.10
CA PHE A 124 -6.93 4.72 -21.41
C PHE A 124 -7.37 6.13 -21.80
N PRO A 125 -7.14 6.57 -23.07
CA PRO A 125 -7.53 7.93 -23.50
C PRO A 125 -9.04 8.19 -23.37
N ASP A 126 -9.89 7.17 -23.63
CA ASP A 126 -11.33 7.22 -23.36
C ASP A 126 -11.60 6.95 -21.87
N GLN A 127 -11.51 8.02 -21.08
CA GLN A 127 -11.70 7.96 -19.63
C GLN A 127 -13.13 7.65 -19.22
N ASP A 128 -14.12 7.96 -20.05
CA ASP A 128 -15.54 7.71 -19.75
C ASP A 128 -15.85 6.22 -19.87
N THR A 129 -15.40 5.57 -20.94
CA THR A 129 -15.51 4.12 -21.07
C THR A 129 -14.71 3.41 -19.96
N PHE A 130 -13.48 3.83 -19.72
CA PHE A 130 -12.64 3.24 -18.64
C PHE A 130 -13.35 3.30 -17.28
N LYS A 131 -13.90 4.44 -16.89
CA LYS A 131 -14.60 4.60 -15.60
C LYS A 131 -15.85 3.72 -15.50
N LYS A 132 -16.65 3.63 -16.56
CA LYS A 132 -17.85 2.78 -16.60
C LYS A 132 -17.47 1.30 -16.43
N GLU A 133 -16.44 0.85 -17.10
CA GLU A 133 -15.96 -0.53 -17.02
C GLU A 133 -15.35 -0.86 -15.66
N GLU A 134 -14.57 0.05 -15.06
CA GLU A 134 -14.06 -0.11 -13.69
C GLU A 134 -15.20 -0.13 -12.67
N GLN A 135 -16.19 0.76 -12.80
CA GLN A 135 -17.39 0.71 -11.97
C GLN A 135 -18.09 -0.64 -12.10
N ARG A 136 -18.31 -1.11 -13.34
CA ARG A 136 -18.92 -2.41 -13.61
C ARG A 136 -18.14 -3.54 -12.95
N ARG A 137 -16.81 -3.52 -13.04
CA ARG A 137 -15.93 -4.52 -12.42
C ARG A 137 -16.14 -4.61 -10.90
N PHE A 138 -16.37 -3.48 -10.22
CA PHE A 138 -16.68 -3.46 -8.79
C PHE A 138 -18.14 -3.87 -8.48
N GLU A 139 -19.11 -3.51 -9.32
CA GLU A 139 -20.51 -3.86 -9.12
C GLU A 139 -20.77 -5.37 -9.13
N ILE A 140 -19.98 -6.12 -9.88
CA ILE A 140 -20.09 -7.58 -9.98
C ILE A 140 -19.29 -8.33 -8.90
N LEU A 141 -18.60 -7.63 -8.00
CA LEU A 141 -17.97 -8.25 -6.83
C LEU A 141 -18.98 -8.47 -5.70
N ASP A 142 -18.85 -9.61 -5.04
CA ASP A 142 -19.46 -9.92 -3.75
C ASP A 142 -18.52 -9.55 -2.60
N ALA A 143 -17.24 -9.88 -2.76
CA ALA A 143 -16.20 -9.59 -1.78
C ALA A 143 -14.83 -9.42 -2.45
N HIS A 144 -13.98 -8.65 -1.81
CA HIS A 144 -12.59 -8.47 -2.19
C HIS A 144 -11.76 -8.27 -0.92
N TRP A 145 -10.60 -8.93 -0.85
CA TRP A 145 -9.69 -8.75 0.26
C TRP A 145 -8.23 -8.89 -0.19
N ASP A 146 -7.36 -8.15 0.48
CA ASP A 146 -5.93 -8.08 0.24
C ASP A 146 -5.21 -8.73 1.41
N LEU A 147 -4.38 -9.71 1.13
CA LEU A 147 -3.69 -10.49 2.13
C LEU A 147 -2.17 -10.39 1.95
N PRO A 148 -1.47 -9.54 2.71
CA PRO A 148 -0.02 -9.60 2.77
C PRO A 148 0.45 -10.95 3.32
N ILE A 149 1.37 -11.58 2.61
CA ILE A 149 1.93 -12.87 3.00
C ILE A 149 3.45 -12.79 3.18
N LYS A 150 3.99 -13.69 3.96
CA LYS A 150 5.44 -13.87 4.14
C LYS A 150 5.79 -15.35 4.12
N ASP A 151 6.98 -15.65 3.66
CA ASP A 151 7.55 -16.99 3.80
C ASP A 151 7.76 -17.32 5.28
N VAL A 152 7.53 -18.58 5.62
CA VAL A 152 7.84 -19.14 6.92
C VAL A 152 8.95 -20.17 6.72
N ASP A 153 10.08 -19.95 7.41
CA ASP A 153 11.15 -20.92 7.43
C ASP A 153 10.71 -22.13 8.29
N LEU A 154 10.47 -23.26 7.63
CA LEU A 154 10.02 -24.48 8.30
C LEU A 154 11.16 -25.21 9.04
N GLU A 155 12.42 -24.82 8.80
CA GLU A 155 13.61 -25.43 9.44
C GLU A 155 14.19 -24.55 10.57
N ALA A 156 13.64 -23.35 10.77
CA ALA A 156 14.04 -22.48 11.87
C ALA A 156 13.76 -23.15 13.22
N LYS A 157 14.79 -23.18 14.08
CA LYS A 157 14.72 -23.73 15.45
C LYS A 157 14.42 -22.63 16.45
#